data_04bd13ac38f9875ae8b561d7f009e8a2
#
_entry.id   04bd13ac38f9875ae8b561d7f009e8a2
#
_cell.length_a   1.000
_cell.length_b   1.000
_cell.length_c   1.000
_cell.angle_alpha   90.00
_cell.angle_beta   90.00
_cell.angle_gamma   90.00
#
_symmetry.space_group_name_H-M   'P 1'
#
loop_
_entity.id
_entity.type
_entity.pdbx_description
1 polymer ?
#
loop_
_entity_poly.entity_id
_entity_poly.type
_entity_poly.pdbx_seq_one_letter_code
_entity_poly.pdbx_strand_id
1 'polypeptide(L)'
;MKKQLLNYETLLKVTKAISHSKDPQEVVLMAVESIKTALDVKGCTVFLINKKTNELEVAASFGLNNEYINKGPVSALKSIAQSLEEGPIAIYDVKDDPRLQYPEEAVKEGISSILSVPIVAGGYTIGALRVYTTEPWEFTLDDVNFVQAMADMTGMAMVMARSYKGMKDSIEILKTMRDPKSYKSKRRTPHEGVPVSVLPGKESWAH
;
A
#
# COMPACT_ATOMS: atom_id res chain seq x y z
N MET A 1 -23.21 18.25 18.53
CA MET A 1 -23.66 18.70 17.18
C MET A 1 -22.58 19.32 16.29
N LYS A 2 -21.29 19.25 16.62
CA LYS A 2 -20.19 19.79 15.80
C LYS A 2 -19.54 18.81 14.81
N LYS A 3 -19.86 17.51 14.88
CA LYS A 3 -19.14 16.46 14.10
C LYS A 3 -19.65 16.24 12.66
N GLN A 4 -20.92 16.50 12.35
CA GLN A 4 -21.48 16.23 11.02
C GLN A 4 -21.04 17.21 9.92
N LEU A 5 -20.78 18.46 10.26
CA LEU A 5 -20.30 19.48 9.30
C LEU A 5 -18.83 19.28 8.92
N LEU A 6 -18.03 18.65 9.79
CA LEU A 6 -16.64 18.30 9.52
C LEU A 6 -16.47 17.29 8.39
N ASN A 7 -17.44 16.41 8.20
CA ASN A 7 -17.30 15.27 7.31
C ASN A 7 -17.26 15.65 5.82
N TYR A 8 -18.07 16.59 5.37
CA TYR A 8 -18.13 16.95 3.95
C TYR A 8 -16.91 17.75 3.47
N GLU A 9 -16.52 18.78 4.23
CA GLU A 9 -15.31 19.56 3.91
C GLU A 9 -14.04 18.71 3.98
N THR A 10 -14.00 17.79 4.95
CA THR A 10 -12.92 16.83 5.11
C THR A 10 -12.84 15.88 3.92
N LEU A 11 -13.98 15.33 3.50
CA LEU A 11 -14.07 14.49 2.31
C LEU A 11 -13.51 15.22 1.08
N LEU A 12 -13.91 16.46 0.86
CA LEU A 12 -13.43 17.27 -0.25
C LEU A 12 -11.92 17.53 -0.18
N LYS A 13 -11.38 17.82 1.02
CA LYS A 13 -9.94 18.06 1.21
C LYS A 13 -9.13 16.80 0.91
N VAL A 14 -9.54 15.67 1.48
CA VAL A 14 -8.86 14.38 1.24
C VAL A 14 -8.93 13.98 -0.22
N THR A 15 -10.13 14.05 -0.83
CA THR A 15 -10.30 13.75 -2.27
C THR A 15 -9.39 14.61 -3.12
N LYS A 16 -9.34 15.91 -2.84
CA LYS A 16 -8.52 16.85 -3.60
C LYS A 16 -7.02 16.55 -3.43
N ALA A 17 -6.58 16.22 -2.22
CA ALA A 17 -5.20 15.87 -1.95
C ALA A 17 -4.77 14.62 -2.74
N ILE A 18 -5.50 13.50 -2.60
CA ILE A 18 -5.13 12.24 -3.22
C ILE A 18 -5.31 12.21 -4.74
N SER A 19 -6.18 13.07 -5.31
CA SER A 19 -6.42 13.13 -6.76
C SER A 19 -5.30 13.81 -7.55
N HIS A 20 -4.39 14.52 -6.90
CA HIS A 20 -3.33 15.28 -7.57
C HIS A 20 -2.06 14.45 -7.82
N SER A 21 -1.81 13.42 -7.04
CA SER A 21 -0.60 12.62 -7.20
C SER A 21 -0.79 11.44 -8.16
N LYS A 22 0.25 11.18 -8.95
CA LYS A 22 0.39 10.02 -9.83
C LYS A 22 1.38 8.99 -9.28
N ASP A 23 1.96 9.27 -8.12
CA ASP A 23 2.83 8.32 -7.41
C ASP A 23 2.05 7.62 -6.30
N PRO A 24 1.98 6.28 -6.31
CA PRO A 24 1.26 5.53 -5.28
C PRO A 24 1.75 5.81 -3.85
N GLN A 25 3.03 6.11 -3.66
CA GLN A 25 3.58 6.41 -2.34
C GLN A 25 3.12 7.78 -1.84
N GLU A 26 3.13 8.78 -2.71
CA GLU A 26 2.60 10.10 -2.37
C GLU A 26 1.11 10.04 -2.05
N VAL A 27 0.32 9.27 -2.81
CA VAL A 27 -1.12 9.10 -2.56
C VAL A 27 -1.38 8.61 -1.15
N VAL A 28 -0.68 7.56 -0.69
CA VAL A 28 -0.89 7.03 0.67
C VAL A 28 -0.44 8.01 1.75
N LEU A 29 0.67 8.70 1.54
CA LEU A 29 1.18 9.70 2.50
C LEU A 29 0.19 10.88 2.64
N MET A 30 -0.27 11.43 1.51
CA MET A 30 -1.25 12.51 1.51
C MET A 30 -2.58 12.08 2.13
N ALA A 31 -3.00 10.84 1.93
CA ALA A 31 -4.20 10.30 2.55
C ALA A 31 -4.08 10.27 4.08
N VAL A 32 -3.03 9.67 4.65
CA VAL A 32 -2.88 9.56 6.12
C VAL A 32 -2.74 10.94 6.78
N GLU A 33 -2.00 11.86 6.17
CA GLU A 33 -1.83 13.23 6.66
C GLU A 33 -3.16 14.00 6.64
N SER A 34 -3.88 13.93 5.51
CA SER A 34 -5.15 14.62 5.34
C SER A 34 -6.23 14.07 6.28
N ILE A 35 -6.32 12.74 6.42
CA ILE A 35 -7.30 12.09 7.31
C ILE A 35 -6.99 12.43 8.77
N LYS A 36 -5.73 12.31 9.21
CA LYS A 36 -5.32 12.67 10.56
C LYS A 36 -5.67 14.10 10.89
N THR A 37 -5.32 15.04 10.01
CA THR A 37 -5.53 16.47 10.22
C THR A 37 -7.02 16.82 10.20
N ALA A 38 -7.76 16.22 9.30
CA ALA A 38 -9.17 16.55 9.10
C ALA A 38 -10.09 15.96 10.18
N LEU A 39 -9.74 14.80 10.75
CA LEU A 39 -10.47 14.17 11.86
C LEU A 39 -9.98 14.67 13.23
N ASP A 40 -8.87 15.41 13.28
CA ASP A 40 -8.21 15.83 14.51
C ASP A 40 -7.95 14.66 15.47
N VAL A 41 -7.44 13.57 14.90
CA VAL A 41 -7.10 12.35 15.64
C VAL A 41 -5.60 12.30 15.94
N LYS A 42 -5.17 11.39 16.82
CA LYS A 42 -3.76 11.22 17.16
C LYS A 42 -2.91 10.85 15.96
N GLY A 43 -3.38 9.88 15.19
CA GLY A 43 -2.65 9.39 14.03
C GLY A 43 -3.52 8.62 13.05
N CYS A 44 -2.97 8.41 11.86
CA CYS A 44 -3.55 7.58 10.82
C CYS A 44 -2.44 6.76 10.15
N THR A 45 -2.73 5.49 9.83
CA THR A 45 -1.79 4.59 9.17
C THR A 45 -2.49 3.81 8.07
N VAL A 46 -1.85 3.71 6.91
CA VAL A 46 -2.22 2.78 5.84
C VAL A 46 -1.29 1.60 5.89
N PHE A 47 -1.86 0.42 5.99
CA PHE A 47 -1.18 -0.86 5.86
C PHE A 47 -1.53 -1.49 4.53
N LEU A 48 -0.58 -2.18 3.92
CA LEU A 48 -0.78 -3.01 2.73
C LEU A 48 -0.46 -4.46 3.04
N ILE A 49 -1.21 -5.37 2.44
CA ILE A 49 -0.99 -6.82 2.59
C ILE A 49 0.23 -7.22 1.75
N ASN A 50 1.24 -7.77 2.42
CA ASN A 50 2.27 -8.52 1.75
C ASN A 50 1.75 -9.93 1.42
N LYS A 51 1.48 -10.19 0.15
CA LYS A 51 0.92 -11.47 -0.32
C LYS A 51 1.83 -12.68 -0.11
N LYS A 52 3.13 -12.48 0.17
CA LYS A 52 4.08 -13.56 0.40
C LYS A 52 4.12 -13.99 1.86
N THR A 53 4.06 -13.03 2.78
CA THR A 53 4.17 -13.28 4.22
C THR A 53 2.83 -13.30 4.94
N ASN A 54 1.75 -12.82 4.30
CA ASN A 54 0.45 -12.55 4.92
C ASN A 54 0.55 -11.59 6.11
N GLU A 55 1.45 -10.63 6.01
CA GLU A 55 1.62 -9.58 7.00
C GLU A 55 1.14 -8.24 6.46
N LEU A 56 0.74 -7.36 7.37
CA LEU A 56 0.44 -5.98 7.08
C LEU A 56 1.70 -5.13 7.21
N GLU A 57 2.17 -4.62 6.08
CA GLU A 57 3.30 -3.69 6.02
C GLU A 57 2.81 -2.24 6.05
N VAL A 58 3.49 -1.39 6.80
CA VAL A 58 3.18 0.04 6.85
C VAL A 58 3.55 0.67 5.50
N ALA A 59 2.55 1.17 4.78
CA ALA A 59 2.76 1.91 3.55
C ALA A 59 2.97 3.40 3.80
N ALA A 60 2.21 3.98 4.74
CA ALA A 60 2.39 5.32 5.25
C ALA A 60 1.77 5.46 6.64
N SER A 61 2.33 6.35 7.46
CA SER A 61 1.81 6.70 8.77
C SER A 61 2.05 8.17 9.06
N PHE A 62 1.10 8.81 9.75
CA PHE A 62 1.24 10.18 10.19
C PHE A 62 0.67 10.36 11.61
N GLY A 63 1.42 11.05 12.47
CA GLY A 63 1.03 11.36 13.84
C GLY A 63 1.39 10.30 14.89
N LEU A 64 2.05 9.21 14.50
CA LEU A 64 2.56 8.17 15.40
C LEU A 64 4.09 8.19 15.42
N ASN A 65 4.69 7.77 16.55
CA ASN A 65 6.13 7.71 16.67
C ASN A 65 6.73 6.47 15.97
N ASN A 66 8.03 6.53 15.69
CA ASN A 66 8.73 5.44 15.01
C ASN A 66 8.81 4.15 15.84
N GLU A 67 8.83 4.24 17.16
CA GLU A 67 8.85 3.08 18.04
C GLU A 67 7.56 2.27 17.90
N TYR A 68 6.41 2.95 17.93
CA TYR A 68 5.12 2.29 17.73
C TYR A 68 4.95 1.74 16.31
N ILE A 69 5.46 2.44 15.31
CA ILE A 69 5.40 1.97 13.90
C ILE A 69 6.21 0.69 13.71
N ASN A 70 7.39 0.60 14.36
CA ASN A 70 8.32 -0.52 14.25
C ASN A 70 8.18 -1.56 15.36
N LYS A 71 7.06 -1.60 16.09
CA LYS A 71 6.80 -2.51 17.22
C LYS A 71 6.88 -4.01 16.92
N GLY A 72 6.86 -4.37 15.65
CA GLY A 72 6.91 -5.75 15.18
C GLY A 72 5.93 -6.04 14.05
N PRO A 73 5.99 -7.26 13.48
CA PRO A 73 5.14 -7.64 12.37
C PRO A 73 3.66 -7.68 12.79
N VAL A 74 2.81 -7.06 11.98
CA VAL A 74 1.36 -7.07 12.17
C VAL A 74 0.77 -8.18 11.32
N SER A 75 0.32 -9.27 11.96
CA SER A 75 -0.28 -10.38 11.24
C SER A 75 -1.61 -9.97 10.58
N ALA A 76 -1.79 -10.31 9.32
CA ALA A 76 -3.05 -10.12 8.61
C ALA A 76 -4.14 -11.14 9.05
N LEU A 77 -3.74 -12.21 9.73
CA LEU A 77 -4.64 -13.27 10.20
C LEU A 77 -5.01 -13.16 11.68
N LYS A 78 -4.35 -12.29 12.43
CA LYS A 78 -4.60 -12.10 13.87
C LYS A 78 -4.97 -10.65 14.15
N SER A 79 -5.79 -10.45 15.20
CA SER A 79 -6.08 -9.10 15.68
C SER A 79 -7.06 -8.33 14.79
N ILE A 80 -6.97 -7.03 14.85
CA ILE A 80 -7.74 -6.05 14.06
C ILE A 80 -7.61 -6.30 12.53
N ALA A 81 -6.63 -7.08 12.11
CA ALA A 81 -6.48 -7.52 10.73
C ALA A 81 -7.61 -8.42 10.26
N GLN A 82 -8.39 -9.01 11.17
CA GLN A 82 -9.66 -9.67 10.86
C GLN A 82 -10.65 -8.70 10.18
N SER A 83 -10.48 -7.39 10.33
CA SER A 83 -11.19 -6.37 9.53
C SER A 83 -11.00 -6.52 8.03
N LEU A 84 -9.96 -7.22 7.59
CA LEU A 84 -9.73 -7.47 6.18
C LEU A 84 -10.76 -8.45 5.58
N GLU A 85 -11.33 -9.32 6.40
CA GLU A 85 -12.31 -10.33 5.98
C GLU A 85 -13.72 -10.00 6.47
N GLU A 86 -13.85 -9.45 7.69
CA GLU A 86 -15.13 -9.24 8.37
C GLU A 86 -15.67 -7.80 8.26
N GLY A 87 -14.89 -6.87 7.72
CA GLY A 87 -15.27 -5.46 7.62
C GLY A 87 -14.67 -4.59 8.73
N PRO A 88 -15.18 -3.38 8.95
CA PRO A 88 -14.65 -2.43 9.92
C PRO A 88 -14.64 -2.97 11.35
N ILE A 89 -13.55 -2.75 12.08
CA ILE A 89 -13.42 -3.10 13.51
C ILE A 89 -13.08 -1.85 14.31
N ALA A 90 -13.89 -1.60 15.35
CA ALA A 90 -13.64 -0.56 16.32
C ALA A 90 -13.17 -1.19 17.65
N ILE A 91 -12.07 -0.65 18.20
CA ILE A 91 -11.57 -0.92 19.54
C ILE A 91 -11.81 0.33 20.37
N TYR A 92 -12.66 0.19 21.38
CA TYR A 92 -12.98 1.29 22.27
C TYR A 92 -11.86 1.61 23.26
N ASP A 93 -11.30 0.57 23.88
CA ASP A 93 -10.17 0.69 24.80
C ASP A 93 -9.07 -0.32 24.44
N VAL A 94 -7.89 0.21 24.10
CA VAL A 94 -6.73 -0.60 23.71
C VAL A 94 -6.18 -1.45 24.85
N LYS A 95 -6.52 -1.16 26.12
CA LYS A 95 -6.04 -1.89 27.30
C LYS A 95 -6.76 -3.21 27.48
N ASP A 96 -8.04 -3.23 27.17
CA ASP A 96 -8.93 -4.33 27.53
C ASP A 96 -9.37 -5.19 26.33
N ASP A 97 -9.05 -4.79 25.09
CA ASP A 97 -9.49 -5.52 23.91
C ASP A 97 -8.50 -6.63 23.54
N PRO A 98 -8.91 -7.91 23.65
CA PRO A 98 -8.02 -9.06 23.36
C PRO A 98 -7.67 -9.19 21.87
N ARG A 99 -8.34 -8.46 20.98
CA ARG A 99 -8.06 -8.46 19.54
C ARG A 99 -6.81 -7.64 19.20
N LEU A 100 -6.29 -6.83 20.13
CA LEU A 100 -5.11 -6.02 19.87
C LEU A 100 -3.83 -6.84 20.09
N GLN A 101 -2.98 -6.88 19.07
CA GLN A 101 -1.73 -7.65 19.11
C GLN A 101 -0.65 -7.01 19.98
N TYR A 102 -0.64 -5.68 20.10
CA TYR A 102 0.37 -4.88 20.80
C TYR A 102 -0.30 -3.84 21.73
N PRO A 103 -0.99 -4.26 22.80
CA PRO A 103 -1.71 -3.32 23.67
C PRO A 103 -0.78 -2.42 24.49
N GLU A 104 0.34 -2.96 24.98
CA GLU A 104 1.31 -2.18 25.77
C GLU A 104 1.97 -1.07 24.95
N GLU A 105 2.32 -1.36 23.72
CA GLU A 105 2.90 -0.39 22.79
C GLU A 105 1.89 0.70 22.42
N ALA A 106 0.61 0.33 22.28
CA ALA A 106 -0.46 1.29 22.03
C ALA A 106 -0.63 2.24 23.22
N VAL A 107 -0.62 1.73 24.45
CA VAL A 107 -0.69 2.55 25.68
C VAL A 107 0.51 3.47 25.80
N LYS A 108 1.74 2.97 25.55
CA LYS A 108 2.96 3.80 25.56
C LYS A 108 2.91 4.93 24.54
N GLU A 109 2.34 4.66 23.37
CA GLU A 109 2.13 5.67 22.33
C GLU A 109 1.06 6.69 22.70
N GLY A 110 0.27 6.44 23.77
CA GLY A 110 -0.84 7.29 24.20
C GLY A 110 -2.08 7.12 23.28
N ILE A 111 -2.28 5.93 22.76
CA ILE A 111 -3.48 5.55 22.04
C ILE A 111 -4.51 5.00 23.02
N SER A 112 -5.76 5.44 22.87
CA SER A 112 -6.90 4.93 23.66
C SER A 112 -7.84 4.09 22.83
N SER A 113 -8.20 4.52 21.61
CA SER A 113 -9.10 3.76 20.74
C SER A 113 -8.54 3.63 19.33
N ILE A 114 -8.97 2.60 18.61
CA ILE A 114 -8.55 2.33 17.23
C ILE A 114 -9.77 1.99 16.38
N LEU A 115 -9.88 2.63 15.22
CA LEU A 115 -10.79 2.20 14.17
C LEU A 115 -9.95 1.66 13.00
N SER A 116 -10.18 0.40 12.63
CA SER A 116 -9.56 -0.26 11.48
C SER A 116 -10.61 -0.55 10.42
N VAL A 117 -10.40 -0.10 9.20
CA VAL A 117 -11.28 -0.37 8.08
C VAL A 117 -10.50 -1.01 6.93
N PRO A 118 -11.09 -1.94 6.16
CA PRO A 118 -10.42 -2.52 5.01
C PRO A 118 -10.24 -1.49 3.88
N ILE A 119 -9.13 -1.59 3.15
CA ILE A 119 -8.94 -0.88 1.89
C ILE A 119 -9.25 -1.85 0.77
N VAL A 120 -10.35 -1.59 0.05
CA VAL A 120 -10.81 -2.46 -1.05
C VAL A 120 -10.49 -1.79 -2.38
N ALA A 121 -9.91 -2.53 -3.30
CA ALA A 121 -9.63 -2.06 -4.66
C ALA A 121 -9.81 -3.20 -5.67
N GLY A 122 -10.59 -2.95 -6.72
CA GLY A 122 -10.89 -3.96 -7.74
C GLY A 122 -11.61 -5.19 -7.21
N GLY A 123 -12.40 -5.06 -6.13
CA GLY A 123 -13.12 -6.15 -5.48
C GLY A 123 -12.27 -6.99 -4.51
N TYR A 124 -11.03 -6.61 -4.27
CA TYR A 124 -10.13 -7.32 -3.35
C TYR A 124 -9.66 -6.41 -2.23
N THR A 125 -9.57 -6.95 -1.02
CA THR A 125 -8.92 -6.26 0.09
C THR A 125 -7.42 -6.23 -0.13
N ILE A 126 -6.84 -5.03 -0.19
CA ILE A 126 -5.41 -4.81 -0.44
C ILE A 126 -4.66 -4.32 0.80
N GLY A 127 -5.37 -3.98 1.85
CA GLY A 127 -4.78 -3.46 3.07
C GLY A 127 -5.84 -2.97 4.06
N ALA A 128 -5.40 -2.20 5.04
CA ALA A 128 -6.25 -1.57 6.03
C ALA A 128 -5.84 -0.12 6.28
N LEU A 129 -6.81 0.74 6.55
CA LEU A 129 -6.62 2.08 7.06
C LEU A 129 -6.99 2.06 8.54
N ARG A 130 -6.09 2.56 9.40
CA ARG A 130 -6.32 2.67 10.83
C ARG A 130 -6.26 4.11 11.30
N VAL A 131 -7.22 4.48 12.13
CA VAL A 131 -7.30 5.77 12.81
C VAL A 131 -7.12 5.53 14.29
N TYR A 132 -6.32 6.38 14.96
CA TYR A 132 -5.95 6.26 16.37
C TYR A 132 -6.34 7.51 17.12
N THR A 133 -6.94 7.35 18.31
CA THR A 133 -7.35 8.46 19.16
C THR A 133 -6.60 8.48 20.49
N THR A 134 -6.51 9.64 21.14
CA THR A 134 -5.91 9.82 22.46
C THR A 134 -6.90 9.61 23.60
N GLU A 135 -8.19 9.70 23.29
CA GLU A 135 -9.26 9.53 24.25
C GLU A 135 -10.13 8.32 23.84
N PRO A 136 -10.79 7.65 24.80
CA PRO A 136 -11.76 6.62 24.49
C PRO A 136 -12.85 7.16 23.58
N TRP A 137 -13.12 6.45 22.49
CA TRP A 137 -14.05 6.91 21.47
C TRP A 137 -14.99 5.79 21.05
N GLU A 138 -16.26 5.97 21.33
CA GLU A 138 -17.33 5.13 20.77
C GLU A 138 -17.55 5.55 19.32
N PHE A 139 -16.92 4.84 18.40
CA PHE A 139 -17.10 5.09 16.97
C PHE A 139 -18.54 4.83 16.56
N THR A 140 -19.21 5.85 16.10
CA THR A 140 -20.56 5.75 15.55
C THR A 140 -20.52 5.12 14.16
N LEU A 141 -21.67 4.68 13.66
CA LEU A 141 -21.79 4.17 12.29
C LEU A 141 -21.36 5.23 11.25
N ASP A 142 -21.64 6.50 11.52
CA ASP A 142 -21.22 7.62 10.67
C ASP A 142 -19.70 7.78 10.64
N ASP A 143 -19.04 7.62 11.79
CA ASP A 143 -17.57 7.65 11.88
C ASP A 143 -16.97 6.49 11.06
N VAL A 144 -17.51 5.30 11.21
CA VAL A 144 -17.10 4.10 10.48
C VAL A 144 -17.27 4.29 8.96
N ASN A 145 -18.46 4.70 8.53
CA ASN A 145 -18.76 4.92 7.12
C ASN A 145 -17.87 6.01 6.51
N PHE A 146 -17.58 7.05 7.28
CA PHE A 146 -16.70 8.12 6.83
C PHE A 146 -15.27 7.63 6.62
N VAL A 147 -14.70 6.92 7.61
CA VAL A 147 -13.34 6.38 7.51
C VAL A 147 -13.26 5.31 6.40
N GLN A 148 -14.33 4.49 6.23
CA GLN A 148 -14.42 3.53 5.14
C GLN A 148 -14.39 4.22 3.77
N ALA A 149 -15.15 5.30 3.59
CA ALA A 149 -15.13 6.07 2.35
C ALA A 149 -13.72 6.62 2.04
N MET A 150 -12.98 7.07 3.08
CA MET A 150 -11.59 7.50 2.91
C MET A 150 -10.68 6.35 2.49
N ALA A 151 -10.87 5.16 3.07
CA ALA A 151 -10.11 3.97 2.72
C ALA A 151 -10.35 3.55 1.27
N ASP A 152 -11.62 3.53 0.83
CA ASP A 152 -12.00 3.17 -0.53
C ASP A 152 -11.41 4.15 -1.56
N MET A 153 -11.48 5.45 -1.27
CA MET A 153 -10.89 6.49 -2.12
C MET A 153 -9.37 6.35 -2.21
N THR A 154 -8.70 6.07 -1.09
CA THR A 154 -7.26 5.83 -1.04
C THR A 154 -6.88 4.61 -1.87
N GLY A 155 -7.62 3.51 -1.73
CA GLY A 155 -7.44 2.29 -2.51
C GLY A 155 -7.58 2.53 -4.02
N MET A 156 -8.63 3.23 -4.42
CA MET A 156 -8.88 3.58 -5.81
C MET A 156 -7.77 4.44 -6.41
N ALA A 157 -7.34 5.48 -5.69
CA ALA A 157 -6.27 6.37 -6.12
C ALA A 157 -4.92 5.63 -6.24
N MET A 158 -4.63 4.71 -5.32
CA MET A 158 -3.44 3.86 -5.40
C MET A 158 -3.42 2.97 -6.64
N VAL A 159 -4.56 2.33 -6.97
CA VAL A 159 -4.66 1.50 -8.17
C VAL A 159 -4.47 2.34 -9.43
N MET A 160 -5.09 3.52 -9.49
CA MET A 160 -4.92 4.45 -10.62
C MET A 160 -3.47 4.90 -10.78
N ALA A 161 -2.80 5.28 -9.69
CA ALA A 161 -1.41 5.70 -9.70
C ALA A 161 -0.46 4.56 -10.12
N ARG A 162 -0.68 3.33 -9.63
CA ARG A 162 0.08 2.14 -10.05
C ARG A 162 -0.10 1.84 -11.55
N SER A 163 -1.33 1.91 -12.04
CA SER A 163 -1.63 1.69 -13.45
C SER A 163 -0.96 2.74 -14.33
N TYR A 164 -1.01 4.01 -13.91
CA TYR A 164 -0.34 5.10 -14.62
C TYR A 164 1.18 4.89 -14.68
N LYS A 165 1.81 4.53 -13.56
CA LYS A 165 3.25 4.25 -13.50
C LYS A 165 3.63 3.08 -14.40
N GLY A 166 2.88 1.97 -14.35
CA GLY A 166 3.13 0.82 -15.21
C GLY A 166 2.99 1.13 -16.70
N MET A 167 2.00 1.93 -17.10
CA MET A 167 1.87 2.38 -18.49
C MET A 167 3.04 3.27 -18.92
N LYS A 168 3.47 4.18 -18.07
CA LYS A 168 4.61 5.06 -18.35
C LYS A 168 5.89 4.26 -18.55
N ASP A 169 6.18 3.31 -17.66
CA ASP A 169 7.35 2.45 -17.73
C ASP A 169 7.33 1.59 -19.04
N SER A 170 6.15 1.06 -19.38
CA SER A 170 5.97 0.28 -20.63
C SER A 170 6.22 1.13 -21.88
N ILE A 171 5.73 2.38 -21.91
CA ILE A 171 5.98 3.31 -23.02
C ILE A 171 7.47 3.64 -23.13
N GLU A 172 8.16 3.81 -22.02
CA GLU A 172 9.60 4.12 -22.02
C GLU A 172 10.42 2.95 -22.53
N ILE A 173 10.09 1.72 -22.12
CA ILE A 173 10.71 0.50 -22.66
C ILE A 173 10.48 0.40 -24.19
N LEU A 174 9.27 0.63 -24.67
CA LEU A 174 8.96 0.59 -26.11
C LEU A 174 9.71 1.68 -26.90
N LYS A 175 9.90 2.87 -26.32
CA LYS A 175 10.70 3.94 -26.94
C LYS A 175 12.15 3.54 -27.05
N THR A 176 12.74 2.95 -26.00
CA THR A 176 14.14 2.50 -26.03
C THR A 176 14.36 1.35 -27.02
N MET A 177 13.37 0.45 -27.18
CA MET A 177 13.41 -0.61 -28.17
C MET A 177 13.30 -0.09 -29.62
N ARG A 178 12.60 1.03 -29.83
CA ARG A 178 12.41 1.66 -31.14
C ARG A 178 13.58 2.55 -31.58
N ASP A 179 14.50 2.91 -30.69
CA ASP A 179 15.67 3.71 -31.05
C ASP A 179 16.74 2.83 -31.69
N PRO A 180 17.03 2.98 -33.02
CA PRO A 180 18.02 2.16 -33.72
C PRO A 180 19.44 2.34 -33.17
N LYS A 181 19.71 3.40 -32.40
CA LYS A 181 21.02 3.67 -31.81
C LYS A 181 21.33 2.81 -30.58
N SER A 182 20.31 2.25 -29.93
CA SER A 182 20.52 1.33 -28.79
C SER A 182 20.97 -0.06 -29.24
N TYR A 183 20.74 -0.42 -30.51
CA TYR A 183 21.17 -1.67 -31.12
C TYR A 183 22.53 -1.55 -31.83
N LYS A 184 23.45 -0.77 -31.28
CA LYS A 184 24.87 -1.03 -31.55
C LYS A 184 25.28 -2.23 -30.71
N SER A 185 24.81 -3.40 -31.13
CA SER A 185 25.41 -4.66 -30.77
C SER A 185 26.91 -4.49 -30.92
N LYS A 186 27.71 -4.89 -29.92
CA LYS A 186 29.09 -5.20 -30.08
C LYS A 186 29.20 -6.12 -31.32
N ARG A 187 29.49 -5.57 -32.48
CA ARG A 187 30.00 -6.39 -33.60
C ARG A 187 31.20 -7.10 -33.01
N ARG A 188 31.05 -8.39 -32.73
CA ARG A 188 32.19 -9.26 -32.52
C ARG A 188 33.05 -9.06 -33.77
N THR A 189 34.20 -8.48 -33.62
CA THR A 189 35.26 -8.55 -34.64
C THR A 189 35.37 -10.02 -35.01
N PRO A 190 35.38 -10.36 -36.32
CA PRO A 190 35.65 -11.72 -36.73
C PRO A 190 36.99 -12.14 -36.10
N HIS A 191 36.96 -13.21 -35.33
CA HIS A 191 38.21 -13.83 -34.87
C HIS A 191 38.98 -14.22 -36.13
N GLU A 192 40.05 -13.52 -36.44
CA GLU A 192 41.08 -14.00 -37.33
C GLU A 192 41.63 -15.29 -36.73
N GLY A 193 41.59 -16.37 -37.50
CA GLY A 193 42.42 -17.54 -37.30
C GLY A 193 41.87 -18.63 -36.41
N VAL A 194 40.77 -19.27 -36.80
CA VAL A 194 40.57 -20.70 -36.47
C VAL A 194 40.83 -21.49 -37.75
N PRO A 195 41.91 -22.31 -37.83
CA PRO A 195 42.10 -23.15 -39.02
C PRO A 195 40.97 -24.13 -39.11
N VAL A 196 40.35 -24.23 -40.32
CA VAL A 196 39.36 -25.22 -40.68
C VAL A 196 40.03 -26.57 -40.62
N SER A 197 39.84 -27.33 -39.53
CA SER A 197 40.22 -28.72 -39.50
C SER A 197 39.25 -29.50 -40.39
N VAL A 198 39.84 -30.14 -41.37
CA VAL A 198 39.20 -31.03 -42.34
C VAL A 198 38.34 -32.04 -41.61
N LEU A 199 37.05 -32.08 -41.94
CA LEU A 199 36.13 -33.17 -41.50
C LEU A 199 36.56 -34.46 -42.14
N PRO A 200 36.71 -35.56 -41.38
CA PRO A 200 36.95 -36.88 -42.00
C PRO A 200 35.70 -37.33 -42.76
N GLY A 201 36.01 -38.02 -43.86
CA GLY A 201 35.09 -38.38 -44.92
C GLY A 201 33.86 -39.19 -44.54
N LYS A 202 32.85 -39.01 -45.33
CA LYS A 202 31.65 -39.85 -45.39
C LYS A 202 32.05 -41.31 -45.65
N GLU A 203 31.79 -42.19 -44.73
CA GLU A 203 31.66 -43.61 -45.04
C GLU A 203 30.19 -44.02 -45.08
N SER A 204 29.90 -44.59 -46.20
CA SER A 204 28.72 -45.22 -46.73
C SER A 204 27.81 -45.94 -45.74
N TRP A 205 26.52 -45.62 -45.82
CA TRP A 205 25.45 -46.52 -45.39
C TRP A 205 24.95 -47.26 -46.65
N ALA A 206 25.38 -48.53 -46.79
CA ALA A 206 24.71 -49.52 -47.60
C ALA A 206 24.72 -50.83 -46.77
N HIS A 207 23.57 -51.17 -46.18
CA HIS A 207 22.83 -52.41 -46.21
C HIS A 207 21.66 -52.33 -45.24
#